data_1a387157e65125811f87bbd972257f52
#
_entry.id   1a387157e65125811f87bbd972257f52
#
_cell.length_a   1.000
_cell.length_b   1.000
_cell.length_c   1.000
_cell.angle_alpha   90.00
_cell.angle_beta   90.00
_cell.angle_gamma   90.00
#
_symmetry.space_group_name_H-M   'P 1'
#
loop_
_entity.id
_entity.type
_entity.pdbx_description
1 polymer ?
#
loop_
_entity_poly.entity_id
_entity_poly.type
_entity_poly.pdbx_seq_one_letter_code
_entity_poly.pdbx_strand_id
1 'polypeptide(L)'
;QKELAGFKMNIDSVDDITVHGFKTDKLMIDKLVSSANSQQKIFVESYSRYNAIKTYLKTFIEGIEKGLDQKDKIHPQFMQCVTSTGRLSSRNPNFQNMPRGGTFPVRKVVVSKWQGGYILEGDYSQLEFRVAGFLAKDEKVY
;
A
#
# COMPACT_ATOMS: atom_id res chain seq x y z
N GLN A 1 -24.90 -20.58 -4.27
CA GLN A 1 -23.95 -19.98 -5.21
C GLN A 1 -24.45 -18.57 -5.53
N LYS A 2 -23.67 -17.55 -5.25
CA LYS A 2 -23.97 -16.16 -5.62
C LYS A 2 -23.09 -15.76 -6.78
N GLU A 3 -23.62 -15.05 -7.74
CA GLU A 3 -22.89 -14.55 -8.89
C GLU A 3 -22.49 -13.09 -8.64
N LEU A 4 -21.23 -12.76 -8.88
CA LEU A 4 -20.74 -11.40 -8.96
C LEU A 4 -20.18 -11.18 -10.38
N ALA A 5 -20.78 -10.28 -11.15
CA ALA A 5 -20.37 -10.00 -12.53
C ALA A 5 -20.21 -11.25 -13.42
N GLY A 6 -21.12 -12.23 -13.28
CA GLY A 6 -21.09 -13.49 -14.03
C GLY A 6 -20.08 -14.54 -13.51
N PHE A 7 -19.45 -14.29 -12.37
CA PHE A 7 -18.60 -15.29 -11.72
C PHE A 7 -19.44 -16.17 -10.79
N LYS A 8 -19.32 -17.48 -10.95
CA LYS A 8 -19.77 -18.42 -9.92
C LYS A 8 -18.73 -18.41 -8.80
N MET A 9 -19.06 -17.75 -7.72
CA MET A 9 -18.18 -17.74 -6.54
C MET A 9 -18.44 -18.99 -5.71
N ASN A 10 -17.43 -19.85 -5.61
CA ASN A 10 -17.35 -20.82 -4.53
C ASN A 10 -17.04 -20.05 -3.25
N ILE A 11 -18.02 -19.95 -2.37
CA ILE A 11 -17.84 -19.37 -1.05
C ILE A 11 -17.32 -20.51 -0.18
N ASP A 12 -16.00 -20.61 -0.06
CA ASP A 12 -15.38 -21.69 0.71
C ASP A 12 -15.40 -21.41 2.22
N SER A 13 -15.68 -20.15 2.63
CA SER A 13 -15.78 -19.79 4.04
C SER A 13 -16.74 -18.61 4.28
N VAL A 14 -17.27 -18.51 5.49
CA VAL A 14 -18.06 -17.37 5.97
C VAL A 14 -17.22 -16.09 5.98
N ASP A 15 -15.90 -16.22 6.07
CA ASP A 15 -14.94 -15.10 6.07
C ASP A 15 -14.85 -14.36 4.74
N ASP A 16 -15.35 -14.94 3.65
CA ASP A 16 -15.38 -14.30 2.33
C ASP A 16 -16.58 -13.36 2.14
N ILE A 17 -17.47 -13.30 3.14
CA ILE A 17 -18.65 -12.44 3.13
C ILE A 17 -18.46 -11.30 4.15
N THR A 18 -18.76 -10.09 3.74
CA THR A 18 -18.82 -8.91 4.61
C THR A 18 -20.27 -8.51 4.86
N VAL A 19 -20.53 -7.62 5.83
CA VAL A 19 -21.87 -7.05 6.10
C VAL A 19 -22.47 -6.37 4.85
N HIS A 20 -21.63 -5.87 3.94
CA HIS A 20 -22.04 -5.18 2.74
C HIS A 20 -21.93 -6.01 1.45
N GLY A 21 -21.59 -7.31 1.55
CA GLY A 21 -21.46 -8.20 0.40
C GLY A 21 -20.17 -9.02 0.41
N PHE A 22 -19.58 -9.26 -0.75
CA PHE A 22 -18.36 -10.05 -0.87
C PHE A 22 -17.11 -9.23 -0.59
N LYS A 23 -16.09 -9.87 -0.01
CA LYS A 23 -14.76 -9.28 0.05
C LYS A 23 -14.23 -9.03 -1.36
N THR A 24 -13.66 -7.86 -1.56
CA THR A 24 -13.01 -7.45 -2.82
C THR A 24 -11.57 -7.03 -2.56
N ASP A 25 -10.93 -7.67 -1.57
CA ASP A 25 -9.52 -7.47 -1.30
C ASP A 25 -8.63 -8.11 -2.40
N LYS A 26 -7.35 -7.84 -2.34
CA LYS A 26 -6.40 -8.31 -3.34
C LYS A 26 -6.40 -9.83 -3.47
N LEU A 27 -6.46 -10.55 -2.36
CA LEU A 27 -6.47 -12.02 -2.34
C LEU A 27 -7.68 -12.59 -3.07
N MET A 28 -8.87 -12.00 -2.84
CA MET A 28 -10.09 -12.42 -3.52
C MET A 28 -10.04 -12.09 -5.02
N ILE A 29 -9.53 -10.92 -5.38
CA ILE A 29 -9.35 -10.52 -6.77
C ILE A 29 -8.39 -11.47 -7.49
N ASP A 30 -7.26 -11.83 -6.88
CA ASP A 30 -6.30 -12.78 -7.45
C ASP A 30 -6.91 -14.18 -7.64
N LYS A 31 -7.73 -14.65 -6.70
CA LYS A 31 -8.51 -15.89 -6.86
C LYS A 31 -9.49 -15.82 -8.03
N LEU A 32 -10.19 -14.70 -8.19
CA LEU A 32 -11.11 -14.50 -9.31
C LEU A 32 -10.40 -14.50 -10.67
N VAL A 33 -9.23 -13.88 -10.76
CA VAL A 33 -8.42 -13.86 -11.98
C VAL A 33 -8.02 -15.27 -12.41
N SER A 34 -7.68 -16.15 -11.46
CA SER A 34 -7.25 -17.52 -11.77
C SER A 34 -8.36 -18.39 -12.38
N SER A 35 -9.63 -18.12 -12.06
CA SER A 35 -10.81 -18.86 -12.55
C SER A 35 -11.57 -18.14 -13.68
N ALA A 36 -11.12 -16.94 -14.08
CA ALA A 36 -11.83 -16.08 -15.02
C ALA A 36 -11.59 -16.47 -16.48
N ASN A 37 -12.64 -16.35 -17.31
CA ASN A 37 -12.49 -16.35 -18.76
C ASN A 37 -11.92 -15.01 -19.28
N SER A 38 -11.62 -14.92 -20.58
CA SER A 38 -10.97 -13.74 -21.16
C SER A 38 -11.74 -12.43 -20.95
N GLN A 39 -13.07 -12.44 -21.06
CA GLN A 39 -13.90 -11.23 -20.86
C GLN A 39 -13.95 -10.84 -19.38
N GLN A 40 -14.05 -11.84 -18.49
CA GLN A 40 -14.04 -11.62 -17.06
C GLN A 40 -12.70 -11.07 -16.57
N LYS A 41 -11.58 -11.51 -17.14
CA LYS A 41 -10.24 -10.95 -16.81
C LYS A 41 -10.17 -9.46 -17.09
N ILE A 42 -10.66 -9.00 -18.25
CA ILE A 42 -10.69 -7.57 -18.60
C ILE A 42 -11.47 -6.78 -17.55
N PHE A 43 -12.61 -7.30 -17.09
CA PHE A 43 -13.39 -6.65 -16.04
C PHE A 43 -12.64 -6.58 -14.71
N VAL A 44 -12.08 -7.70 -14.26
CA VAL A 44 -11.37 -7.77 -12.97
C VAL A 44 -10.11 -6.89 -12.96
N GLU A 45 -9.37 -6.85 -14.06
CA GLU A 45 -8.20 -5.96 -14.23
C GLU A 45 -8.62 -4.49 -14.19
N SER A 46 -9.71 -4.14 -14.87
CA SER A 46 -10.26 -2.77 -14.86
C SER A 46 -10.73 -2.37 -13.47
N TYR A 47 -11.36 -3.27 -12.74
CA TYR A 47 -11.81 -3.06 -11.37
C TYR A 47 -10.61 -2.90 -10.41
N SER A 48 -9.59 -3.74 -10.55
CA SER A 48 -8.35 -3.64 -9.78
C SER A 48 -7.67 -2.29 -10.00
N ARG A 49 -7.57 -1.86 -11.27
CA ARG A 49 -7.02 -0.55 -11.64
C ARG A 49 -7.84 0.61 -11.06
N TYR A 50 -9.16 0.52 -11.15
CA TYR A 50 -10.07 1.52 -10.55
C TYR A 50 -9.83 1.65 -9.04
N ASN A 51 -9.76 0.53 -8.31
CA ASN A 51 -9.52 0.53 -6.87
C ASN A 51 -8.13 1.10 -6.51
N ALA A 52 -7.11 0.78 -7.29
CA ALA A 52 -5.79 1.37 -7.13
C ALA A 52 -5.86 2.90 -7.29
N ILE A 53 -6.44 3.39 -8.38
CA ILE A 53 -6.59 4.84 -8.64
C ILE A 53 -7.38 5.51 -7.52
N LYS A 54 -8.52 4.94 -7.12
CA LYS A 54 -9.36 5.46 -6.04
C LYS A 54 -8.58 5.58 -4.73
N THR A 55 -7.78 4.56 -4.39
CA THR A 55 -6.93 4.56 -3.20
C THR A 55 -5.86 5.65 -3.29
N TYR A 56 -5.21 5.80 -4.44
CA TYR A 56 -4.22 6.85 -4.66
C TYR A 56 -4.82 8.25 -4.49
N LEU A 57 -5.95 8.51 -5.13
CA LEU A 57 -6.62 9.80 -5.02
C LEU A 57 -7.00 10.12 -3.58
N LYS A 58 -7.72 9.20 -2.93
CA LYS A 58 -8.26 9.44 -1.58
C LYS A 58 -7.18 9.46 -0.51
N THR A 59 -6.22 8.55 -0.57
CA THR A 59 -5.23 8.38 0.51
C THR A 59 -4.06 9.34 0.35
N PHE A 60 -3.56 9.49 -0.88
CA PHE A 60 -2.34 10.25 -1.11
C PHE A 60 -2.59 11.67 -1.59
N ILE A 61 -3.43 11.89 -2.60
CA ILE A 61 -3.64 13.24 -3.12
C ILE A 61 -4.42 14.07 -2.11
N GLU A 62 -5.64 13.65 -1.73
CA GLU A 62 -6.44 14.37 -0.74
C GLU A 62 -5.76 14.42 0.64
N GLY A 63 -5.04 13.35 1.02
CA GLY A 63 -4.31 13.30 2.28
C GLY A 63 -3.15 14.29 2.34
N ILE A 64 -2.45 14.48 1.22
CA ILE A 64 -1.39 15.48 1.08
C ILE A 64 -2.00 16.88 1.09
N GLU A 65 -3.01 17.14 0.26
CA GLU A 65 -3.68 18.47 0.21
C GLU A 65 -4.18 18.92 1.59
N LYS A 66 -4.81 18.02 2.33
CA LYS A 66 -5.28 18.30 3.71
C LYS A 66 -4.16 18.53 4.72
N GLY A 67 -2.97 18.00 4.43
CA GLY A 67 -1.80 18.12 5.30
C GLY A 67 -0.91 19.33 4.99
N LEU A 68 -1.17 20.07 3.90
CA LEU A 68 -0.41 21.27 3.55
C LEU A 68 -0.74 22.44 4.47
N ASP A 69 0.28 23.15 4.86
CA ASP A 69 0.14 24.45 5.53
C ASP A 69 0.02 25.60 4.50
N GLN A 70 -0.12 26.83 4.98
CA GLN A 70 -0.23 28.04 4.14
C GLN A 70 1.04 28.33 3.29
N LYS A 71 2.12 27.60 3.50
CA LYS A 71 3.41 27.74 2.79
C LYS A 71 3.74 26.49 1.96
N ASP A 72 2.73 25.71 1.61
CA ASP A 72 2.85 24.45 0.86
C ASP A 72 3.80 23.44 1.50
N LYS A 73 3.92 23.46 2.84
CA LYS A 73 4.71 22.50 3.60
C LYS A 73 3.81 21.47 4.25
N ILE A 74 4.33 20.26 4.32
CA ILE A 74 3.64 19.14 4.92
C ILE A 74 4.32 18.74 6.23
N HIS A 75 3.53 18.49 7.27
CA HIS A 75 4.01 18.22 8.63
C HIS A 75 3.45 16.89 9.14
N PRO A 76 3.98 15.73 8.68
CA PRO A 76 3.52 14.44 9.15
C PRO A 76 3.85 14.27 10.63
N GLN A 77 2.94 13.61 11.34
CA GLN A 77 3.14 13.27 12.74
C GLN A 77 3.76 11.87 12.83
N PHE A 78 4.94 11.76 13.41
CA PHE A 78 5.57 10.49 13.72
C PHE A 78 5.32 10.13 15.19
N MET A 79 4.78 8.94 15.41
CA MET A 79 4.43 8.45 16.74
C MET A 79 5.31 7.27 17.11
N GLN A 80 5.86 7.32 18.32
CA GLN A 80 6.59 6.23 18.94
C GLN A 80 5.63 5.34 19.74
N CYS A 81 6.05 4.12 20.02
CA CYS A 81 5.34 3.18 20.90
C CYS A 81 3.90 2.83 20.49
N VAL A 82 3.54 2.99 19.21
CA VAL A 82 2.22 2.61 18.68
C VAL A 82 2.24 1.18 18.14
N THR A 83 3.36 0.76 17.56
CA THR A 83 3.52 -0.59 17.01
C THR A 83 4.10 -1.54 18.06
N SER A 84 3.68 -2.79 18.07
CA SER A 84 4.25 -3.83 18.97
C SER A 84 5.73 -4.12 18.71
N THR A 85 6.21 -3.80 17.50
CA THR A 85 7.60 -4.02 17.07
C THR A 85 8.54 -2.85 17.38
N GLY A 86 8.05 -1.76 17.99
CA GLY A 86 8.86 -0.56 18.26
C GLY A 86 9.12 0.31 17.02
N ARG A 87 8.56 -0.02 15.85
CA ARG A 87 8.65 0.82 14.65
C ARG A 87 7.88 2.11 14.84
N LEU A 88 8.33 3.20 14.21
CA LEU A 88 7.55 4.43 14.12
C LEU A 88 6.27 4.21 13.34
N SER A 89 5.22 4.91 13.72
CA SER A 89 4.00 5.05 12.95
C SER A 89 3.86 6.49 12.46
N SER A 90 3.30 6.71 11.28
CA SER A 90 3.11 8.04 10.70
C SER A 90 1.64 8.27 10.38
N ARG A 91 1.15 9.52 10.65
CA ARG A 91 -0.20 9.96 10.31
C ARG A 91 -0.23 11.44 9.93
N ASN A 92 -1.32 11.85 9.30
CA ASN A 92 -1.67 13.23 8.95
C ASN A 92 -0.60 13.99 8.14
N PRO A 93 -0.19 13.48 6.97
CA PRO A 93 -0.51 12.22 6.31
C PRO A 93 0.44 11.07 6.69
N ASN A 94 0.08 9.82 6.35
CA ASN A 94 0.96 8.68 6.56
C ASN A 94 2.01 8.59 5.44
N PHE A 95 3.20 9.09 5.69
CA PHE A 95 4.33 9.05 4.75
C PHE A 95 5.05 7.70 4.67
N GLN A 96 4.90 6.84 5.68
CA GLN A 96 5.53 5.52 5.67
C GLN A 96 4.89 4.56 4.66
N ASN A 97 3.61 4.79 4.33
CA ASN A 97 2.87 3.97 3.38
C ASN A 97 2.85 4.54 1.95
N MET A 98 3.64 5.56 1.65
CA MET A 98 3.75 6.08 0.28
C MET A 98 4.35 5.02 -0.64
N PRO A 99 3.68 4.68 -1.75
CA PRO A 99 4.15 3.63 -2.65
C PRO A 99 5.50 3.98 -3.27
N ARG A 100 6.36 2.95 -3.38
CA ARG A 100 7.67 3.05 -4.02
C ARG A 100 7.51 2.70 -5.51
N GLY A 101 7.57 3.72 -6.37
CA GLY A 101 7.47 3.50 -7.81
C GLY A 101 6.06 3.18 -8.31
N GLY A 102 5.95 2.65 -9.52
CA GLY A 102 4.69 2.28 -10.17
C GLY A 102 4.09 3.38 -11.03
N THR A 103 2.83 3.18 -11.43
CA THR A 103 2.10 4.04 -12.38
C THR A 103 1.92 5.48 -11.86
N PHE A 104 1.90 5.68 -10.54
CA PHE A 104 1.64 6.97 -9.91
C PHE A 104 2.80 7.36 -8.97
N PRO A 105 3.71 8.25 -9.40
CA PRO A 105 4.91 8.59 -8.65
C PRO A 105 4.63 9.64 -7.54
N VAL A 106 3.78 9.30 -6.56
CA VAL A 106 3.35 10.22 -5.48
C VAL A 106 4.52 10.79 -4.69
N ARG A 107 5.62 10.04 -4.54
CA ARG A 107 6.80 10.53 -3.81
C ARG A 107 7.47 11.74 -4.45
N LYS A 108 7.30 11.94 -5.75
CA LYS A 108 7.89 13.08 -6.47
C LYS A 108 7.30 14.43 -6.09
N VAL A 109 6.15 14.47 -5.40
CA VAL A 109 5.58 15.72 -4.90
C VAL A 109 6.34 16.25 -3.69
N VAL A 110 7.11 15.39 -3.02
CA VAL A 110 7.93 15.79 -1.87
C VAL A 110 9.27 16.29 -2.39
N VAL A 111 9.52 17.56 -2.21
CA VAL A 111 10.74 18.25 -2.66
C VAL A 111 11.43 18.94 -1.49
N SER A 112 12.70 19.29 -1.67
CA SER A 112 13.43 20.07 -0.67
C SER A 112 12.78 21.46 -0.48
N LYS A 113 12.70 21.92 0.76
CA LYS A 113 12.26 23.29 1.08
C LYS A 113 13.26 24.38 0.66
N TRP A 114 14.51 23.99 0.38
CA TRP A 114 15.54 24.91 -0.09
C TRP A 114 15.64 24.86 -1.60
N GLN A 115 15.75 26.01 -2.22
CA GLN A 115 15.97 26.11 -3.66
C GLN A 115 17.30 25.43 -4.05
N GLY A 116 17.26 24.53 -5.04
CA GLY A 116 18.42 23.70 -5.42
C GLY A 116 18.83 22.63 -4.43
N GLY A 117 18.06 22.44 -3.36
CA GLY A 117 18.32 21.41 -2.36
C GLY A 117 17.89 20.02 -2.80
N TYR A 118 18.41 19.01 -2.11
CA TYR A 118 18.14 17.60 -2.36
C TYR A 118 17.45 16.95 -1.17
N ILE A 119 16.77 15.85 -1.44
CA ILE A 119 16.32 14.91 -0.42
C ILE A 119 17.28 13.71 -0.50
N LEU A 120 17.90 13.40 0.63
CA LEU A 120 18.73 12.20 0.77
C LEU A 120 17.87 11.06 1.32
N GLU A 121 17.90 9.92 0.67
CA GLU A 121 17.29 8.68 1.14
C GLU A 121 18.42 7.68 1.43
N GLY A 122 18.51 7.24 2.68
CA GLY A 122 19.44 6.20 3.13
C GLY A 122 18.67 5.11 3.82
N ASP A 123 18.88 3.87 3.42
CA ASP A 123 18.24 2.70 4.01
C ASP A 123 19.22 1.53 4.06
N TYR A 124 19.16 0.73 5.11
CA TYR A 124 19.93 -0.49 5.20
C TYR A 124 19.34 -1.58 4.32
N SER A 125 20.18 -2.19 3.49
CA SER A 125 19.74 -3.33 2.69
C SER A 125 19.50 -4.55 3.59
N GLN A 126 18.26 -5.04 3.61
CA GLN A 126 17.89 -6.30 4.28
C GLN A 126 18.32 -6.38 5.76
N LEU A 127 18.21 -5.28 6.51
CA LEU A 127 18.73 -5.20 7.89
C LEU A 127 18.22 -6.34 8.79
N GLU A 128 16.91 -6.60 8.76
CA GLU A 128 16.29 -7.63 9.61
C GLU A 128 16.83 -9.02 9.26
N PHE A 129 17.02 -9.31 7.98
CA PHE A 129 17.59 -10.58 7.53
C PHE A 129 19.06 -10.74 7.95
N ARG A 130 19.84 -9.67 7.84
CA ARG A 130 21.24 -9.64 8.31
C ARG A 130 21.35 -9.85 9.82
N VAL A 131 20.49 -9.20 10.59
CA VAL A 131 20.43 -9.39 12.04
C VAL A 131 20.05 -10.83 12.38
N ALA A 132 19.08 -11.42 11.68
CA ALA A 132 18.72 -12.82 11.88
C ALA A 132 19.90 -13.76 11.58
N GLY A 133 20.63 -13.53 10.48
CA GLY A 133 21.84 -14.28 10.14
C GLY A 133 22.92 -14.16 11.20
N PHE A 134 23.17 -12.95 11.70
CA PHE A 134 24.11 -12.72 12.78
C PHE A 134 23.73 -13.47 14.07
N LEU A 135 22.46 -13.42 14.46
CA LEU A 135 21.97 -14.14 15.64
C LEU A 135 22.03 -15.67 15.45
N ALA A 136 21.77 -16.15 14.24
CA ALA A 136 21.89 -17.57 13.88
C ALA A 136 23.34 -18.02 13.68
N LYS A 137 24.31 -17.11 13.70
CA LYS A 137 25.75 -17.35 13.38
C LYS A 137 25.93 -17.98 12.00
N ASP A 138 25.13 -17.56 11.02
CA ASP A 138 25.20 -18.04 9.63
C ASP A 138 25.97 -17.00 8.78
N GLU A 139 27.25 -17.28 8.53
CA GLU A 139 28.15 -16.38 7.79
C GLU A 139 27.75 -16.14 6.33
N LYS A 140 26.83 -16.93 5.76
CA LYS A 140 26.33 -16.74 4.39
C LYS A 140 25.24 -15.68 4.29
N VAL A 141 24.74 -15.20 5.42
CA VAL A 141 23.58 -14.30 5.50
C VAL A 141 23.98 -12.85 5.81
N TYR A 142 25.15 -12.57 6.37
CA TYR A 142 25.61 -11.22 6.70
C TYR A 142 26.88 -10.77 5.99
#